data_d93785287857072daf9ef5c50496d03e
#
_entry.id   d93785287857072daf9ef5c50496d03e
#
_cell.length_a   1.000
_cell.length_b   1.000
_cell.length_c   1.000
_cell.angle_alpha   90.00
_cell.angle_beta   90.00
_cell.angle_gamma   90.00
#
_symmetry.space_group_name_H-M   'P 1'
#
loop_
_entity.id
_entity.type
_entity.pdbx_description
1 polymer ?
#
loop_
_entity_poly.entity_id
_entity_poly.type
_entity_poly.pdbx_seq_one_letter_code
_entity_poly.pdbx_strand_id
1 'polypeptide(L)'
;MYNPQLETFLRVADAGSFNKAAEESYITPTAVIKQINLLEESLGVKLFDRSHRGLTLTKAGRSMYQDAKYIIRYCRDSVTRAKNAMQEDENIIRIGSSPMTPAQLLMELWSRVQTLHPDIKFQIVPFENTPENAREILANLGKNIDVVGGIFDETMLNLRGCAGLELVRGPFHCAVSIHHRLAAKDKLQITDLYGENLMLMHRGWSHYVDQLRDDLWQHHPQIHIVDFDFYNMDVFNRCENTNDVLLAIPGWATVHPLLKIIPVEWNYSIPYGILHSPEPTPTVQRFLDAAKIISKELYS
;
A
#
# COMPACT_ATOMS: atom_id res chain seq x y z
N MET A 1 -14.93 18.01 -12.51
CA MET A 1 -15.79 16.90 -12.10
C MET A 1 -16.16 16.96 -10.62
N TYR A 2 -15.44 17.69 -9.77
CA TYR A 2 -15.77 17.96 -8.36
C TYR A 2 -15.68 19.45 -8.08
N ASN A 3 -16.22 19.88 -6.92
CA ASN A 3 -16.13 21.27 -6.48
C ASN A 3 -14.68 21.63 -6.14
N PRO A 4 -14.03 22.59 -6.85
CA PRO A 4 -12.63 22.95 -6.59
C PRO A 4 -12.36 23.45 -5.17
N GLN A 5 -13.39 23.93 -4.46
CA GLN A 5 -13.28 24.38 -3.08
C GLN A 5 -12.92 23.22 -2.10
N LEU A 6 -13.11 21.96 -2.51
CA LEU A 6 -12.66 20.80 -1.74
C LEU A 6 -11.12 20.76 -1.63
N GLU A 7 -10.39 21.16 -2.67
CA GLU A 7 -8.92 21.26 -2.58
C GLU A 7 -8.50 22.35 -1.59
N THR A 8 -9.18 23.50 -1.62
CA THR A 8 -8.92 24.58 -0.67
C THR A 8 -9.23 24.13 0.76
N PHE A 9 -10.32 23.39 0.95
CA PHE A 9 -10.68 22.82 2.25
C PHE A 9 -9.60 21.90 2.80
N LEU A 10 -9.09 20.97 2.01
CA LEU A 10 -8.01 20.07 2.42
C LEU A 10 -6.74 20.85 2.78
N ARG A 11 -6.31 21.79 1.95
CA ARG A 11 -5.13 22.63 2.22
C ARG A 11 -5.26 23.41 3.53
N VAL A 12 -6.42 24.00 3.78
CA VAL A 12 -6.68 24.73 5.03
C VAL A 12 -6.64 23.79 6.24
N ALA A 13 -7.21 22.59 6.11
CA ALA A 13 -7.19 21.57 7.15
C ALA A 13 -5.76 21.11 7.47
N ASP A 14 -4.96 20.83 6.45
CA ASP A 14 -3.57 20.38 6.58
C ASP A 14 -2.66 21.49 7.15
N ALA A 15 -2.84 22.73 6.69
CA ALA A 15 -2.06 23.89 7.16
C ALA A 15 -2.44 24.35 8.57
N GLY A 16 -3.67 24.04 9.05
CA GLY A 16 -4.22 24.52 10.32
C GLY A 16 -4.40 26.04 10.40
N SER A 17 -4.31 26.76 9.28
CA SER A 17 -4.37 28.21 9.20
C SER A 17 -4.75 28.67 7.80
N PHE A 18 -5.67 29.65 7.72
CA PHE A 18 -6.03 30.28 6.44
C PHE A 18 -4.85 31.03 5.80
N ASN A 19 -4.03 31.70 6.59
CA ASN A 19 -2.88 32.44 6.09
C ASN A 19 -1.84 31.50 5.49
N LYS A 20 -1.51 30.42 6.21
CA LYS A 20 -0.54 29.45 5.72
C LYS A 20 -1.02 28.72 4.46
N ALA A 21 -2.29 28.31 4.42
CA ALA A 21 -2.90 27.73 3.22
C ALA A 21 -2.91 28.69 2.02
N ALA A 22 -3.09 29.99 2.28
CA ALA A 22 -3.04 31.03 1.26
C ALA A 22 -1.64 31.21 0.67
N GLU A 23 -0.61 31.23 1.53
CA GLU A 23 0.79 31.28 1.11
C GLU A 23 1.16 30.07 0.24
N GLU A 24 0.82 28.86 0.70
CA GLU A 24 1.07 27.61 -0.03
C GLU A 24 0.31 27.53 -1.38
N SER A 25 -0.79 28.27 -1.49
CA SER A 25 -1.65 28.30 -2.70
C SER A 25 -1.38 29.49 -3.61
N TYR A 26 -0.47 30.40 -3.22
CA TYR A 26 -0.16 31.66 -3.94
C TYR A 26 -1.39 32.54 -4.18
N ILE A 27 -2.33 32.59 -3.20
CA ILE A 27 -3.52 33.43 -3.23
C ILE A 27 -3.67 34.23 -1.92
N THR A 28 -4.61 35.16 -1.87
CA THR A 28 -4.83 35.95 -0.65
C THR A 28 -5.62 35.16 0.42
N PRO A 29 -5.37 35.40 1.72
CA PRO A 29 -6.16 34.80 2.80
C PRO A 29 -7.67 35.06 2.65
N THR A 30 -8.04 36.25 2.19
CA THR A 30 -9.45 36.61 1.93
C THR A 30 -10.07 35.71 0.85
N ALA A 31 -9.32 35.36 -0.19
CA ALA A 31 -9.80 34.45 -1.24
C ALA A 31 -10.02 33.03 -0.68
N VAL A 32 -9.09 32.53 0.16
CA VAL A 32 -9.22 31.23 0.83
C VAL A 32 -10.48 31.22 1.73
N ILE A 33 -10.63 32.24 2.58
CA ILE A 33 -11.80 32.34 3.47
C ILE A 33 -13.11 32.38 2.68
N LYS A 34 -13.13 33.12 1.57
CA LYS A 34 -14.31 33.18 0.69
C LYS A 34 -14.66 31.80 0.12
N GLN A 35 -13.65 31.05 -0.36
CA GLN A 35 -13.87 29.71 -0.91
C GLN A 35 -14.40 28.74 0.16
N ILE A 36 -13.86 28.79 1.37
CA ILE A 36 -14.37 27.96 2.48
C ILE A 36 -15.79 28.33 2.87
N ASN A 37 -16.10 29.63 2.98
CA ASN A 37 -17.45 30.06 3.32
C ASN A 37 -18.47 29.60 2.25
N LEU A 38 -18.14 29.70 0.96
CA LEU A 38 -18.98 29.20 -0.14
C LEU A 38 -19.17 27.68 -0.08
N LEU A 39 -18.13 26.93 0.27
CA LEU A 39 -18.25 25.49 0.45
C LEU A 39 -19.15 25.14 1.62
N GLU A 40 -18.96 25.76 2.78
CA GLU A 40 -19.78 25.57 3.98
C GLU A 40 -21.26 25.94 3.72
N GLU A 41 -21.49 27.02 2.99
CA GLU A 41 -22.84 27.45 2.58
C GLU A 41 -23.48 26.41 1.65
N SER A 42 -22.75 25.92 0.66
CA SER A 42 -23.26 24.91 -0.28
C SER A 42 -23.58 23.56 0.39
N LEU A 43 -22.85 23.21 1.45
CA LEU A 43 -23.04 21.99 2.21
C LEU A 43 -24.05 22.15 3.37
N GLY A 44 -24.36 23.37 3.76
CA GLY A 44 -25.25 23.69 4.89
C GLY A 44 -24.61 23.33 6.26
N VAL A 45 -23.30 23.12 6.34
CA VAL A 45 -22.59 22.77 7.58
C VAL A 45 -21.29 23.56 7.73
N LYS A 46 -20.87 23.79 8.99
CA LYS A 46 -19.57 24.36 9.28
C LYS A 46 -18.51 23.27 9.31
N LEU A 47 -17.42 23.49 8.58
CA LEU A 47 -16.29 22.56 8.49
C LEU A 47 -15.17 22.94 9.45
N PHE A 48 -15.06 24.23 9.81
CA PHE A 48 -14.05 24.74 10.72
C PHE A 48 -14.62 25.46 11.93
N ASP A 49 -14.03 25.20 13.08
CA ASP A 49 -14.15 26.00 14.30
C ASP A 49 -13.02 27.04 14.33
N ARG A 50 -13.42 28.32 14.46
CA ARG A 50 -12.51 29.47 14.60
C ARG A 50 -12.50 29.91 16.05
N SER A 51 -11.43 29.65 16.76
CA SER A 51 -11.29 30.04 18.17
C SER A 51 -9.98 30.81 18.40
N HIS A 52 -9.84 31.40 19.58
CA HIS A 52 -8.59 32.02 20.02
C HIS A 52 -7.41 31.04 20.09
N ARG A 53 -7.69 29.72 20.05
CA ARG A 53 -6.69 28.64 20.03
C ARG A 53 -6.26 28.23 18.65
N GLY A 54 -6.81 28.89 17.60
CA GLY A 54 -6.52 28.59 16.19
C GLY A 54 -7.71 28.03 15.43
N LEU A 55 -7.40 27.45 14.28
CA LEU A 55 -8.35 26.85 13.35
C LEU A 55 -8.33 25.33 13.50
N THR A 56 -9.49 24.73 13.75
CA THR A 56 -9.63 23.27 13.89
C THR A 56 -10.84 22.76 13.11
N LEU A 57 -10.83 21.51 12.69
CA LEU A 57 -11.96 20.88 12.05
C LEU A 57 -13.10 20.63 13.04
N THR A 58 -14.34 20.91 12.65
CA THR A 58 -15.55 20.46 13.34
C THR A 58 -15.72 18.94 13.22
N LYS A 59 -16.74 18.34 13.85
CA LYS A 59 -17.10 16.94 13.60
C LYS A 59 -17.47 16.71 12.13
N ALA A 60 -18.23 17.62 11.51
CA ALA A 60 -18.56 17.57 10.09
C ALA A 60 -17.31 17.75 9.22
N GLY A 61 -16.41 18.68 9.59
CA GLY A 61 -15.14 18.87 8.91
C GLY A 61 -14.25 17.63 8.92
N ARG A 62 -14.14 16.90 10.04
CA ARG A 62 -13.38 15.64 10.12
C ARG A 62 -13.96 14.54 9.23
N SER A 63 -15.27 14.39 9.21
CA SER A 63 -15.96 13.47 8.29
C SER A 63 -15.67 13.84 6.83
N MET A 64 -15.93 15.11 6.49
CA MET A 64 -15.74 15.61 5.13
C MET A 64 -14.28 15.57 4.64
N TYR A 65 -13.31 15.63 5.54
CA TYR A 65 -11.89 15.62 5.18
C TYR A 65 -11.48 14.30 4.49
N GLN A 66 -11.92 13.17 4.99
CA GLN A 66 -11.64 11.87 4.38
C GLN A 66 -12.40 11.72 3.06
N ASP A 67 -13.69 12.08 3.06
CA ASP A 67 -14.53 12.01 1.85
C ASP A 67 -14.01 12.93 0.74
N ALA A 68 -13.54 14.13 1.07
CA ALA A 68 -12.97 15.07 0.10
C ALA A 68 -11.69 14.51 -0.57
N LYS A 69 -10.80 13.88 0.19
CA LYS A 69 -9.62 13.20 -0.36
C LYS A 69 -10.03 12.11 -1.34
N TYR A 70 -11.00 11.29 -0.96
CA TYR A 70 -11.52 10.22 -1.82
C TYR A 70 -12.14 10.76 -3.10
N ILE A 71 -13.05 11.76 -3.01
CA ILE A 71 -13.73 12.36 -4.16
C ILE A 71 -12.73 12.94 -5.17
N ILE A 72 -11.75 13.72 -4.71
CA ILE A 72 -10.74 14.33 -5.57
C ILE A 72 -9.93 13.26 -6.29
N ARG A 73 -9.45 12.25 -5.56
CA ARG A 73 -8.70 11.13 -6.12
C ARG A 73 -9.55 10.37 -7.15
N TYR A 74 -10.76 9.96 -6.78
CA TYR A 74 -11.67 9.22 -7.66
C TYR A 74 -11.94 9.97 -8.97
N CYS A 75 -12.15 11.30 -8.90
CA CYS A 75 -12.34 12.12 -10.09
C CYS A 75 -11.08 12.18 -10.97
N ARG A 76 -9.87 12.29 -10.38
CA ARG A 76 -8.61 12.23 -11.14
C ARG A 76 -8.45 10.88 -11.84
N ASP A 77 -8.69 9.80 -11.11
CA ASP A 77 -8.62 8.42 -11.63
C ASP A 77 -9.66 8.19 -12.74
N SER A 78 -10.86 8.75 -12.61
CA SER A 78 -11.89 8.70 -13.65
C SER A 78 -11.44 9.38 -14.95
N VAL A 79 -10.76 10.54 -14.86
CA VAL A 79 -10.18 11.21 -16.03
C VAL A 79 -9.07 10.35 -16.64
N THR A 80 -8.22 9.75 -15.81
CA THR A 80 -7.16 8.84 -16.27
C THR A 80 -7.75 7.63 -16.99
N ARG A 81 -8.80 7.00 -16.42
CA ARG A 81 -9.51 5.89 -17.10
C ARG A 81 -10.04 6.30 -18.47
N ALA A 82 -10.68 7.47 -18.55
CA ALA A 82 -11.19 7.97 -19.82
C ALA A 82 -10.08 8.20 -20.85
N LYS A 83 -8.93 8.75 -20.42
CA LYS A 83 -7.77 8.92 -21.30
C LYS A 83 -7.18 7.58 -21.75
N ASN A 84 -7.05 6.62 -20.84
CA ASN A 84 -6.56 5.29 -21.14
C ASN A 84 -7.48 4.56 -22.13
N ALA A 85 -8.81 4.72 -21.98
CA ALA A 85 -9.77 4.14 -22.92
C ALA A 85 -9.71 4.75 -24.34
N MET A 86 -9.12 5.94 -24.50
CA MET A 86 -8.89 6.56 -25.81
C MET A 86 -7.57 6.13 -26.45
N GLN A 87 -6.65 5.55 -25.69
CA GLN A 87 -5.39 5.03 -26.19
C GLN A 87 -5.63 3.63 -26.76
N GLU A 88 -5.54 3.48 -28.08
CA GLU A 88 -5.75 2.23 -28.82
C GLU A 88 -4.62 1.19 -28.61
N ASP A 89 -3.65 1.46 -27.75
CA ASP A 89 -2.53 0.52 -27.51
C ASP A 89 -2.96 -0.57 -26.48
N GLU A 90 -3.67 -1.56 -26.99
CA GLU A 90 -4.16 -2.72 -26.24
C GLU A 90 -3.02 -3.59 -25.65
N ASN A 91 -1.77 -3.30 -26.02
CA ASN A 91 -0.60 -4.08 -25.62
C ASN A 91 0.17 -3.47 -24.43
N ILE A 92 -0.36 -2.44 -23.78
CA ILE A 92 0.26 -1.87 -22.57
C ILE A 92 -0.28 -2.57 -21.32
N ILE A 93 0.64 -3.06 -20.49
CA ILE A 93 0.35 -3.56 -19.12
C ILE A 93 0.80 -2.51 -18.12
N ARG A 94 -0.13 -2.02 -17.29
CA ARG A 94 0.11 -1.04 -16.23
C ARG A 94 0.39 -1.75 -14.94
N ILE A 95 1.65 -1.64 -14.47
CA ILE A 95 2.12 -2.26 -13.23
C ILE A 95 2.00 -1.25 -12.10
N GLY A 96 1.15 -1.53 -11.12
CA GLY A 96 1.05 -0.72 -9.92
C GLY A 96 2.27 -0.89 -9.01
N SER A 97 2.81 0.21 -8.49
CA SER A 97 3.96 0.20 -7.61
C SER A 97 3.78 1.15 -6.42
N SER A 98 4.15 0.66 -5.25
CA SER A 98 4.26 1.43 -4.02
C SER A 98 5.45 0.92 -3.20
N PRO A 99 5.87 1.58 -2.11
CA PRO A 99 6.92 1.07 -1.24
C PRO A 99 6.66 -0.35 -0.72
N MET A 100 5.40 -0.71 -0.44
CA MET A 100 5.04 -2.05 0.06
C MET A 100 4.80 -3.08 -1.05
N THR A 101 4.64 -2.64 -2.28
CA THR A 101 4.45 -3.46 -3.48
C THR A 101 5.43 -3.01 -4.57
N PRO A 102 6.75 -3.16 -4.33
CA PRO A 102 7.75 -2.75 -5.30
C PRO A 102 7.61 -3.58 -6.58
N ALA A 103 7.63 -2.90 -7.75
CA ALA A 103 7.50 -3.55 -9.04
C ALA A 103 8.72 -4.40 -9.43
N GLN A 104 9.76 -4.46 -8.60
CA GLN A 104 11.07 -5.03 -8.95
C GLN A 104 10.98 -6.50 -9.39
N LEU A 105 10.20 -7.33 -8.69
CA LEU A 105 10.02 -8.73 -9.11
C LEU A 105 9.40 -8.85 -10.49
N LEU A 106 8.41 -8.00 -10.80
CA LEU A 106 7.78 -7.99 -12.11
C LEU A 106 8.72 -7.43 -13.19
N MET A 107 9.62 -6.52 -12.82
CA MET A 107 10.66 -6.01 -13.73
C MET A 107 11.69 -7.07 -14.09
N GLU A 108 12.02 -7.98 -13.18
CA GLU A 108 12.90 -9.13 -13.45
C GLU A 108 12.27 -10.10 -14.48
N LEU A 109 10.95 -10.29 -14.41
CA LEU A 109 10.21 -11.07 -15.40
C LEU A 109 10.08 -10.35 -16.76
N TRP A 110 10.11 -9.03 -16.76
CA TRP A 110 9.84 -8.19 -17.91
C TRP A 110 10.71 -8.53 -19.14
N SER A 111 12.01 -8.57 -18.97
CA SER A 111 12.93 -8.86 -20.07
C SER A 111 12.67 -10.23 -20.73
N ARG A 112 12.32 -11.23 -19.91
CA ARG A 112 11.99 -12.57 -20.38
C ARG A 112 10.64 -12.61 -21.07
N VAL A 113 9.63 -11.90 -20.51
CA VAL A 113 8.31 -11.77 -21.14
C VAL A 113 8.42 -11.08 -22.49
N GLN A 114 9.22 -10.01 -22.61
CA GLN A 114 9.45 -9.33 -23.88
C GLN A 114 10.11 -10.23 -24.95
N THR A 115 10.91 -11.20 -24.53
CA THR A 115 11.46 -12.18 -25.48
C THR A 115 10.37 -13.08 -26.08
N LEU A 116 9.36 -13.45 -25.27
CA LEU A 116 8.22 -14.26 -25.71
C LEU A 116 7.13 -13.44 -26.41
N HIS A 117 6.93 -12.22 -25.98
CA HIS A 117 5.88 -11.30 -26.45
C HIS A 117 6.46 -9.89 -26.67
N PRO A 118 7.17 -9.66 -27.81
CA PRO A 118 7.82 -8.37 -28.07
C PRO A 118 6.87 -7.19 -28.23
N ASP A 119 5.61 -7.47 -28.52
CA ASP A 119 4.55 -6.47 -28.66
C ASP A 119 4.04 -5.94 -27.30
N ILE A 120 4.25 -6.66 -26.21
CA ILE A 120 3.80 -6.21 -24.88
C ILE A 120 4.72 -5.10 -24.37
N LYS A 121 4.10 -3.99 -23.99
CA LYS A 121 4.74 -2.84 -23.37
C LYS A 121 4.34 -2.76 -21.90
N PHE A 122 5.21 -2.24 -21.05
CA PHE A 122 4.95 -2.08 -19.63
C PHE A 122 5.03 -0.61 -19.22
N GLN A 123 4.13 -0.22 -18.36
CA GLN A 123 4.10 1.11 -17.74
C GLN A 123 4.01 0.97 -16.23
N ILE A 124 4.94 1.58 -15.49
CA ILE A 124 4.86 1.64 -14.02
C ILE A 124 3.92 2.78 -13.63
N VAL A 125 2.92 2.46 -12.82
CA VAL A 125 1.95 3.40 -12.27
C VAL A 125 2.15 3.49 -10.76
N PRO A 126 2.76 4.56 -10.24
CA PRO A 126 2.93 4.73 -8.81
C PRO A 126 1.60 4.99 -8.13
N PHE A 127 1.43 4.48 -6.90
CA PHE A 127 0.28 4.76 -6.07
C PHE A 127 0.67 4.93 -4.60
N GLU A 128 -0.14 5.72 -3.90
CA GLU A 128 0.02 5.93 -2.46
C GLU A 128 -0.50 4.70 -1.69
N ASN A 129 0.31 4.19 -0.77
CA ASN A 129 0.00 2.98 -0.01
C ASN A 129 -0.74 3.32 1.30
N THR A 130 -2.02 3.71 1.18
CA THR A 130 -2.96 3.82 2.29
C THR A 130 -3.94 2.65 2.27
N PRO A 131 -4.58 2.30 3.42
CA PRO A 131 -5.55 1.19 3.47
C PRO A 131 -6.68 1.35 2.47
N GLU A 132 -7.22 2.56 2.35
CA GLU A 132 -8.33 2.89 1.45
C GLU A 132 -7.90 2.77 -0.02
N ASN A 133 -6.75 3.36 -0.35
CA ASN A 133 -6.23 3.38 -1.71
C ASN A 133 -5.82 1.98 -2.18
N ALA A 134 -5.14 1.21 -1.34
CA ALA A 134 -4.77 -0.17 -1.67
C ALA A 134 -6.01 -1.04 -1.91
N ARG A 135 -7.05 -0.90 -1.08
CA ARG A 135 -8.32 -1.62 -1.27
C ARG A 135 -8.98 -1.24 -2.59
N GLU A 136 -9.07 0.06 -2.89
CA GLU A 136 -9.68 0.55 -4.13
C GLU A 136 -8.93 0.07 -5.38
N ILE A 137 -7.60 0.17 -5.39
CA ILE A 137 -6.78 -0.27 -6.52
C ILE A 137 -6.99 -1.76 -6.78
N LEU A 138 -6.90 -2.60 -5.74
CA LEU A 138 -7.01 -4.04 -5.88
C LEU A 138 -8.41 -4.49 -6.30
N ALA A 139 -9.47 -3.81 -5.82
CA ALA A 139 -10.84 -4.04 -6.27
C ALA A 139 -11.12 -3.56 -7.71
N ASN A 140 -10.22 -2.78 -8.31
CA ASN A 140 -10.39 -2.17 -9.62
C ASN A 140 -9.22 -2.47 -10.58
N LEU A 141 -8.51 -3.58 -10.38
CA LEU A 141 -7.48 -4.03 -11.32
C LEU A 141 -8.08 -4.25 -12.71
N GLY A 142 -7.32 -3.87 -13.75
CA GLY A 142 -7.76 -3.81 -15.13
C GLY A 142 -8.33 -2.46 -15.57
N LYS A 143 -8.44 -1.46 -14.68
CA LYS A 143 -8.92 -0.10 -15.02
C LYS A 143 -7.78 0.90 -15.22
N ASN A 144 -7.08 1.27 -14.14
CA ASN A 144 -5.92 2.19 -14.15
C ASN A 144 -4.60 1.45 -13.97
N ILE A 145 -4.64 0.36 -13.25
CA ILE A 145 -3.55 -0.56 -12.96
C ILE A 145 -4.05 -1.93 -13.34
N ASP A 146 -3.27 -2.67 -14.10
CA ASP A 146 -3.64 -3.99 -14.58
C ASP A 146 -3.17 -5.08 -13.62
N VAL A 147 -1.96 -4.91 -13.08
CA VAL A 147 -1.32 -5.89 -12.19
C VAL A 147 -0.54 -5.21 -11.06
N VAL A 148 -0.43 -5.90 -9.92
CA VAL A 148 0.40 -5.49 -8.78
C VAL A 148 1.18 -6.71 -8.28
N GLY A 149 2.48 -6.56 -8.05
CA GLY A 149 3.29 -7.58 -7.37
C GLY A 149 3.08 -7.53 -5.87
N GLY A 150 2.82 -8.65 -5.22
CA GLY A 150 2.60 -8.65 -3.77
C GLY A 150 2.36 -10.03 -3.16
N ILE A 151 2.29 -10.04 -1.84
CA ILE A 151 1.87 -11.20 -1.05
C ILE A 151 0.35 -11.31 -1.04
N PHE A 152 -0.15 -12.53 -0.97
CA PHE A 152 -1.59 -12.78 -0.91
C PHE A 152 -1.93 -14.17 -0.33
N ASP A 153 -3.17 -14.35 0.04
CA ASP A 153 -3.84 -15.62 0.27
C ASP A 153 -5.31 -15.54 -0.18
N GLU A 154 -6.03 -16.62 -0.11
CA GLU A 154 -7.43 -16.68 -0.55
C GLU A 154 -8.32 -15.68 0.21
N THR A 155 -8.10 -15.49 1.52
CA THR A 155 -8.83 -14.53 2.33
C THR A 155 -8.61 -13.11 1.81
N MET A 156 -7.34 -12.76 1.56
CA MET A 156 -6.96 -11.45 1.03
C MET A 156 -7.52 -11.20 -0.36
N LEU A 157 -7.48 -12.21 -1.26
CA LEU A 157 -8.02 -12.11 -2.62
C LEU A 157 -9.53 -11.90 -2.60
N ASN A 158 -10.26 -12.68 -1.79
CA ASN A 158 -11.72 -12.57 -1.64
C ASN A 158 -12.15 -11.20 -1.09
N LEU A 159 -11.48 -10.72 -0.02
CA LEU A 159 -11.76 -9.41 0.57
C LEU A 159 -11.52 -8.24 -0.39
N ARG A 160 -10.63 -8.41 -1.35
CA ARG A 160 -10.23 -7.38 -2.30
C ARG A 160 -10.88 -7.51 -3.67
N GLY A 161 -11.60 -8.61 -3.93
CA GLY A 161 -12.24 -8.88 -5.21
C GLY A 161 -11.27 -9.00 -6.38
N CYS A 162 -10.07 -9.52 -6.14
CA CYS A 162 -9.04 -9.74 -7.16
C CYS A 162 -8.59 -11.20 -7.20
N ALA A 163 -7.86 -11.57 -8.26
CA ALA A 163 -7.22 -12.87 -8.43
C ALA A 163 -5.71 -12.77 -8.20
N GLY A 164 -5.04 -13.89 -7.98
CA GLY A 164 -3.60 -13.95 -7.76
C GLY A 164 -2.95 -15.12 -8.50
N LEU A 165 -1.83 -14.85 -9.17
CA LEU A 165 -0.95 -15.85 -9.74
C LEU A 165 0.27 -16.00 -8.82
N GLU A 166 0.39 -17.12 -8.11
CA GLU A 166 1.58 -17.44 -7.30
C GLU A 166 2.78 -17.66 -8.22
N LEU A 167 3.85 -16.90 -8.01
CA LEU A 167 5.14 -17.06 -8.70
C LEU A 167 6.14 -17.80 -7.83
N VAL A 168 6.14 -17.51 -6.54
CA VAL A 168 7.03 -18.11 -5.56
C VAL A 168 6.39 -18.10 -4.17
N ARG A 169 6.76 -19.05 -3.36
CA ARG A 169 6.40 -19.09 -1.93
C ARG A 169 7.59 -18.62 -1.11
N GLY A 170 7.47 -17.41 -0.58
CA GLY A 170 8.54 -16.77 0.20
C GLY A 170 8.42 -17.05 1.70
N PRO A 171 9.53 -17.38 2.39
CA PRO A 171 9.51 -17.48 3.85
C PRO A 171 9.26 -16.12 4.48
N PHE A 172 8.61 -16.11 5.64
CA PHE A 172 8.58 -14.92 6.47
C PHE A 172 9.98 -14.65 7.06
N HIS A 173 10.32 -13.39 7.14
CA HIS A 173 11.54 -12.86 7.74
C HIS A 173 11.18 -11.92 8.88
N CYS A 174 12.18 -11.44 9.61
CA CYS A 174 12.04 -10.38 10.59
C CYS A 174 12.83 -9.14 10.15
N ALA A 175 12.21 -7.97 10.24
CA ALA A 175 12.88 -6.69 10.13
C ALA A 175 13.20 -6.17 11.53
N VAL A 176 14.40 -5.66 11.73
CA VAL A 176 14.86 -5.05 12.98
C VAL A 176 15.66 -3.79 12.68
N SER A 177 15.68 -2.83 13.62
CA SER A 177 16.57 -1.67 13.50
C SER A 177 18.03 -2.15 13.35
N ILE A 178 18.81 -1.45 12.52
CA ILE A 178 20.27 -1.72 12.40
C ILE A 178 21.01 -1.60 13.73
N HIS A 179 20.40 -0.94 14.73
CA HIS A 179 20.91 -0.81 16.10
C HIS A 179 20.39 -1.88 17.06
N HIS A 180 19.46 -2.73 16.60
CA HIS A 180 18.91 -3.80 17.41
C HIS A 180 19.95 -4.90 17.67
N ARG A 181 19.89 -5.56 18.87
CA ARG A 181 20.81 -6.65 19.22
C ARG A 181 20.83 -7.80 18.17
N LEU A 182 19.71 -8.04 17.52
CA LEU A 182 19.57 -9.09 16.50
C LEU A 182 20.18 -8.68 15.14
N ALA A 183 20.45 -7.41 14.90
CA ALA A 183 20.99 -6.93 13.64
C ALA A 183 22.41 -7.48 13.33
N ALA A 184 23.14 -7.92 14.37
CA ALA A 184 24.45 -8.57 14.21
C ALA A 184 24.36 -10.01 13.65
N LYS A 185 23.16 -10.60 13.59
CA LYS A 185 22.95 -11.96 13.06
C LYS A 185 22.62 -11.94 11.57
N ASP A 186 23.06 -12.98 10.86
CA ASP A 186 22.70 -13.19 9.46
C ASP A 186 21.45 -14.08 9.31
N LYS A 187 21.12 -14.82 10.38
CA LYS A 187 19.94 -15.68 10.45
C LYS A 187 19.48 -15.78 11.91
N LEU A 188 18.17 -15.76 12.13
CA LEU A 188 17.57 -15.91 13.45
C LEU A 188 17.03 -17.32 13.64
N GLN A 189 17.14 -17.80 14.88
CA GLN A 189 16.34 -18.90 15.39
C GLN A 189 15.12 -18.33 16.12
N ILE A 190 14.06 -19.12 16.24
CA ILE A 190 12.85 -18.66 16.94
C ILE A 190 13.13 -18.27 18.40
N THR A 191 14.08 -18.92 19.04
CA THR A 191 14.53 -18.60 20.40
C THR A 191 15.23 -17.27 20.54
N ASP A 192 15.75 -16.70 19.43
CA ASP A 192 16.35 -15.36 19.44
C ASP A 192 15.29 -14.27 19.65
N LEU A 193 14.03 -14.58 19.31
CA LEU A 193 12.91 -13.68 19.50
C LEU A 193 12.31 -13.70 20.90
N TYR A 194 12.81 -14.54 21.79
CA TYR A 194 12.31 -14.58 23.17
C TYR A 194 12.60 -13.28 23.91
N GLY A 195 11.56 -12.73 24.53
CA GLY A 195 11.58 -11.43 25.18
C GLY A 195 11.39 -10.23 24.25
N GLU A 196 11.29 -10.46 22.92
CA GLU A 196 11.03 -9.40 21.96
C GLU A 196 9.55 -9.15 21.77
N ASN A 197 9.22 -7.94 21.33
CA ASN A 197 7.92 -7.59 20.79
C ASN A 197 7.93 -7.89 19.28
N LEU A 198 7.11 -8.84 18.83
CA LEU A 198 6.96 -9.17 17.42
C LEU A 198 5.70 -8.50 16.86
N MET A 199 5.89 -7.53 15.99
CA MET A 199 4.81 -6.81 15.31
C MET A 199 4.23 -7.68 14.19
N LEU A 200 2.95 -8.00 14.27
CA LEU A 200 2.19 -8.78 13.29
C LEU A 200 0.95 -8.01 12.86
N MET A 201 0.52 -8.23 11.60
CA MET A 201 -0.83 -7.80 11.19
C MET A 201 -1.88 -8.41 12.13
N HIS A 202 -2.95 -7.67 12.40
CA HIS A 202 -4.05 -8.13 13.23
C HIS A 202 -4.66 -9.44 12.70
N ARG A 203 -5.30 -10.20 13.59
CA ARG A 203 -5.94 -11.48 13.24
C ARG A 203 -6.99 -11.30 12.15
N GLY A 204 -7.06 -12.29 11.24
CA GLY A 204 -8.00 -12.31 10.13
C GLY A 204 -7.52 -11.60 8.86
N TRP A 205 -6.31 -11.02 8.89
CA TRP A 205 -5.72 -10.41 7.69
C TRP A 205 -5.19 -11.47 6.69
N SER A 206 -4.51 -12.50 7.21
CA SER A 206 -3.99 -13.62 6.43
C SER A 206 -3.97 -14.89 7.27
N HIS A 207 -4.47 -16.00 6.72
CA HIS A 207 -4.43 -17.26 7.43
C HIS A 207 -3.01 -17.75 7.69
N TYR A 208 -2.02 -17.43 6.84
CA TYR A 208 -0.61 -17.77 7.08
C TYR A 208 -0.03 -17.02 8.28
N VAL A 209 -0.39 -15.74 8.45
CA VAL A 209 0.01 -14.97 9.64
C VAL A 209 -0.74 -15.46 10.86
N ASP A 210 -2.00 -15.85 10.74
CA ASP A 210 -2.78 -16.41 11.85
C ASP A 210 -2.23 -17.77 12.30
N GLN A 211 -1.78 -18.64 11.40
CA GLN A 211 -1.10 -19.89 11.75
C GLN A 211 0.21 -19.63 12.52
N LEU A 212 1.05 -18.71 12.05
CA LEU A 212 2.25 -18.30 12.79
C LEU A 212 1.88 -17.78 14.18
N ARG A 213 0.89 -16.91 14.28
CA ARG A 213 0.40 -16.34 15.54
C ARG A 213 -0.06 -17.40 16.53
N ASP A 214 -0.84 -18.39 16.06
CA ASP A 214 -1.38 -19.46 16.90
C ASP A 214 -0.25 -20.37 17.42
N ASP A 215 0.72 -20.69 16.58
CA ASP A 215 1.89 -21.48 16.97
C ASP A 215 2.77 -20.74 17.99
N LEU A 216 3.05 -19.45 17.74
CA LEU A 216 3.79 -18.62 18.70
C LEU A 216 3.09 -18.56 20.06
N TRP A 217 1.75 -18.40 20.07
CA TRP A 217 0.96 -18.38 21.27
C TRP A 217 1.04 -19.69 22.06
N GLN A 218 1.01 -20.84 21.36
CA GLN A 218 1.00 -22.15 21.98
C GLN A 218 2.39 -22.62 22.43
N HIS A 219 3.42 -22.38 21.63
CA HIS A 219 4.74 -23.00 21.84
C HIS A 219 5.85 -22.03 22.19
N HIS A 220 5.64 -20.71 21.98
CA HIS A 220 6.66 -19.69 22.19
C HIS A 220 6.09 -18.46 22.93
N PRO A 221 5.45 -18.64 24.12
CA PRO A 221 4.77 -17.55 24.86
C PRO A 221 5.71 -16.46 25.36
N GLN A 222 7.03 -16.66 25.22
CA GLN A 222 8.06 -15.65 25.51
C GLN A 222 8.16 -14.56 24.44
N ILE A 223 7.51 -14.73 23.29
CA ILE A 223 7.44 -13.73 22.23
C ILE A 223 6.17 -12.91 22.42
N HIS A 224 6.30 -11.61 22.58
CA HIS A 224 5.15 -10.71 22.79
C HIS A 224 4.61 -10.25 21.43
N ILE A 225 3.37 -10.61 21.10
CA ILE A 225 2.75 -10.20 19.84
C ILE A 225 2.18 -8.79 20.00
N VAL A 226 2.53 -7.91 19.06
CA VAL A 226 2.05 -6.52 18.98
C VAL A 226 1.32 -6.33 17.65
N ASP A 227 0.03 -6.01 17.73
CA ASP A 227 -0.82 -5.86 16.54
C ASP A 227 -0.63 -4.51 15.86
N PHE A 228 -0.79 -4.51 14.53
CA PHE A 228 -0.98 -3.32 13.71
C PHE A 228 -1.97 -3.61 12.56
N ASP A 229 -2.53 -2.56 11.96
CA ASP A 229 -3.68 -2.68 11.06
C ASP A 229 -3.29 -2.72 9.58
N PHE A 230 -2.16 -2.16 9.19
CA PHE A 230 -1.78 -2.06 7.78
C PHE A 230 -0.28 -1.83 7.61
N TYR A 231 0.35 -2.53 6.66
CA TYR A 231 1.74 -2.30 6.27
C TYR A 231 1.87 -0.98 5.49
N ASN A 232 2.50 0.01 6.10
CA ASN A 232 2.86 1.31 5.52
C ASN A 232 4.20 1.79 6.10
N MET A 233 4.69 2.93 5.65
CA MET A 233 5.96 3.49 6.16
C MET A 233 5.93 3.77 7.66
N ASP A 234 4.77 4.11 8.24
CA ASP A 234 4.65 4.40 9.68
C ASP A 234 4.93 3.16 10.53
N VAL A 235 4.54 1.97 10.06
CA VAL A 235 4.85 0.70 10.75
C VAL A 235 6.34 0.42 10.72
N PHE A 236 7.03 0.69 9.61
CA PHE A 236 8.48 0.55 9.50
C PHE A 236 9.21 1.57 10.39
N ASN A 237 8.78 2.84 10.37
CA ASN A 237 9.29 3.88 11.28
C ASN A 237 9.05 3.50 12.75
N ARG A 238 7.87 2.94 13.08
CA ARG A 238 7.58 2.46 14.44
C ARG A 238 8.56 1.34 14.83
N CYS A 239 8.76 0.34 14.00
CA CYS A 239 9.70 -0.75 14.26
C CYS A 239 11.11 -0.22 14.53
N GLU A 240 11.59 0.76 13.77
CA GLU A 240 12.88 1.38 13.97
C GLU A 240 12.95 2.13 15.31
N ASN A 241 11.94 2.99 15.60
CA ASN A 241 11.91 3.87 16.76
C ASN A 241 11.65 3.15 18.10
N THR A 242 10.89 2.05 18.10
CA THR A 242 10.56 1.28 19.33
C THR A 242 11.52 0.14 19.59
N ASN A 243 12.39 -0.16 18.63
CA ASN A 243 13.28 -1.33 18.69
C ASN A 243 12.52 -2.67 18.76
N ASP A 244 11.25 -2.69 18.27
CA ASP A 244 10.47 -3.91 18.10
C ASP A 244 10.93 -4.70 16.87
N VAL A 245 10.53 -5.96 16.78
CA VAL A 245 10.76 -6.82 15.61
C VAL A 245 9.53 -6.82 14.72
N LEU A 246 9.65 -6.57 13.43
CA LEU A 246 8.53 -6.56 12.50
C LEU A 246 8.55 -7.82 11.62
N LEU A 247 7.42 -8.54 11.52
CA LEU A 247 7.27 -9.59 10.51
C LEU A 247 7.36 -8.97 9.12
N ALA A 248 8.23 -9.52 8.28
CA ALA A 248 8.56 -8.97 6.97
C ALA A 248 8.72 -10.06 5.91
N ILE A 249 8.96 -9.65 4.68
CA ILE A 249 9.32 -10.52 3.55
C ILE A 249 10.63 -10.02 2.92
N PRO A 250 11.38 -10.88 2.22
CA PRO A 250 12.64 -10.47 1.56
C PRO A 250 12.48 -9.27 0.63
N GLY A 251 11.36 -9.18 -0.08
CA GLY A 251 11.08 -8.09 -1.03
C GLY A 251 11.02 -6.68 -0.42
N TRP A 252 11.03 -6.56 0.91
CA TRP A 252 11.03 -5.25 1.60
C TRP A 252 12.42 -4.82 2.09
N ALA A 253 13.49 -5.51 1.69
CA ALA A 253 14.85 -5.21 2.15
C ALA A 253 15.34 -3.77 1.85
N THR A 254 14.75 -3.10 0.88
CA THR A 254 15.11 -1.72 0.48
C THR A 254 14.07 -0.68 0.89
N VAL A 255 13.02 -1.06 1.60
CA VAL A 255 11.91 -0.17 1.95
C VAL A 255 12.33 0.88 2.98
N HIS A 256 13.13 0.49 3.97
CA HIS A 256 13.56 1.40 5.02
C HIS A 256 15.07 1.30 5.26
N PRO A 257 15.82 2.43 5.19
CA PRO A 257 17.29 2.39 5.22
C PRO A 257 17.89 1.99 6.56
N LEU A 258 17.16 2.14 7.66
CA LEU A 258 17.61 1.82 9.01
C LEU A 258 17.05 0.48 9.54
N LEU A 259 16.46 -0.34 8.67
CA LEU A 259 16.01 -1.70 9.02
C LEU A 259 16.80 -2.75 8.24
N LYS A 260 17.21 -3.79 8.94
CA LYS A 260 17.80 -5.01 8.37
C LYS A 260 16.73 -6.11 8.35
N ILE A 261 16.50 -6.71 7.19
CA ILE A 261 15.63 -7.88 7.07
C ILE A 261 16.49 -9.15 7.21
N ILE A 262 16.12 -9.99 8.17
CA ILE A 262 16.91 -11.16 8.56
C ILE A 262 16.02 -12.40 8.41
N PRO A 263 16.48 -13.46 7.72
CA PRO A 263 15.78 -14.73 7.63
C PRO A 263 15.66 -15.39 9.01
N VAL A 264 14.55 -16.10 9.23
CA VAL A 264 14.29 -16.84 10.47
C VAL A 264 14.20 -18.34 10.15
N GLU A 265 14.75 -19.18 11.00
CA GLU A 265 14.62 -20.65 10.91
C GLU A 265 13.26 -21.12 11.41
N TRP A 266 12.28 -21.02 10.56
CA TRP A 266 10.92 -21.52 10.75
C TRP A 266 10.28 -21.95 9.43
N ASN A 267 9.15 -22.66 9.49
CA ASN A 267 8.49 -23.20 8.30
C ASN A 267 7.27 -22.37 7.87
N TYR A 268 7.28 -21.04 8.15
CA TYR A 268 6.19 -20.14 7.78
C TYR A 268 6.53 -19.38 6.52
N SER A 269 5.63 -19.43 5.56
CA SER A 269 5.80 -18.79 4.26
C SER A 269 4.47 -18.27 3.75
N ILE A 270 4.51 -17.35 2.78
CA ILE A 270 3.34 -16.77 2.15
C ILE A 270 3.54 -16.76 0.63
N PRO A 271 2.48 -16.99 -0.18
CA PRO A 271 2.55 -16.78 -1.61
C PRO A 271 2.92 -15.34 -1.96
N TYR A 272 3.86 -15.19 -2.89
CA TYR A 272 4.20 -13.93 -3.54
C TYR A 272 4.00 -14.10 -5.05
N GLY A 273 3.37 -13.10 -5.69
CA GLY A 273 3.12 -13.18 -7.12
C GLY A 273 2.40 -11.97 -7.67
N ILE A 274 1.57 -12.19 -8.66
CA ILE A 274 0.87 -11.17 -9.42
C ILE A 274 -0.60 -11.13 -9.02
N LEU A 275 -1.05 -10.01 -8.47
CA LEU A 275 -2.46 -9.71 -8.26
C LEU A 275 -3.00 -9.08 -9.55
N HIS A 276 -4.16 -9.53 -10.00
CA HIS A 276 -4.78 -9.11 -11.26
C HIS A 276 -6.31 -9.14 -11.16
N SER A 277 -7.00 -8.59 -12.17
CA SER A 277 -8.46 -8.72 -12.28
C SER A 277 -8.86 -10.21 -12.37
N PRO A 278 -9.97 -10.65 -11.76
CA PRO A 278 -10.52 -11.98 -12.01
C PRO A 278 -10.83 -12.22 -13.49
N GLU A 279 -11.12 -11.16 -14.23
CA GLU A 279 -11.36 -11.16 -15.69
C GLU A 279 -10.27 -10.31 -16.37
N PRO A 280 -9.05 -10.82 -16.56
CA PRO A 280 -7.96 -10.07 -17.18
C PRO A 280 -8.21 -9.86 -18.67
N THR A 281 -7.68 -8.77 -19.22
CA THR A 281 -7.67 -8.56 -20.68
C THR A 281 -6.81 -9.63 -21.38
N PRO A 282 -7.01 -9.89 -22.68
CA PRO A 282 -6.19 -10.86 -23.43
C PRO A 282 -4.69 -10.61 -23.29
N THR A 283 -4.26 -9.35 -23.29
CA THR A 283 -2.84 -8.99 -23.14
C THR A 283 -2.32 -9.31 -21.74
N VAL A 284 -3.11 -9.00 -20.70
CA VAL A 284 -2.75 -9.37 -19.33
C VAL A 284 -2.72 -10.88 -19.16
N GLN A 285 -3.67 -11.62 -19.77
CA GLN A 285 -3.66 -13.08 -19.73
C GLN A 285 -2.40 -13.68 -20.37
N ARG A 286 -1.98 -13.18 -21.52
CA ARG A 286 -0.70 -13.58 -22.18
C ARG A 286 0.50 -13.34 -21.28
N PHE A 287 0.52 -12.20 -20.57
CA PHE A 287 1.56 -11.90 -19.60
C PHE A 287 1.56 -12.88 -18.42
N LEU A 288 0.38 -13.19 -17.86
CA LEU A 288 0.25 -14.12 -16.75
C LEU A 288 0.70 -15.54 -17.14
N ASP A 289 0.35 -15.99 -18.34
CA ASP A 289 0.75 -17.30 -18.88
C ASP A 289 2.28 -17.37 -19.05
N ALA A 290 2.89 -16.33 -19.62
CA ALA A 290 4.35 -16.22 -19.73
C ALA A 290 5.02 -16.17 -18.36
N ALA A 291 4.51 -15.35 -17.43
CA ALA A 291 5.05 -15.25 -16.08
C ALA A 291 5.01 -16.58 -15.33
N LYS A 292 3.93 -17.37 -15.49
CA LYS A 292 3.79 -18.70 -14.91
C LYS A 292 4.81 -19.72 -15.44
N ILE A 293 5.18 -19.62 -16.72
CA ILE A 293 6.20 -20.47 -17.32
C ILE A 293 7.58 -20.06 -16.79
N ILE A 294 7.89 -18.78 -16.87
CA ILE A 294 9.18 -18.22 -16.47
C ILE A 294 9.45 -18.46 -14.95
N SER A 295 8.41 -18.29 -14.10
CA SER A 295 8.59 -18.50 -12.66
C SER A 295 8.97 -19.93 -12.31
N LYS A 296 8.44 -20.94 -13.02
CA LYS A 296 8.82 -22.32 -12.83
C LYS A 296 10.30 -22.58 -13.18
N GLU A 297 10.84 -21.88 -14.15
CA GLU A 297 12.26 -22.00 -14.52
C GLU A 297 13.20 -21.28 -13.54
N LEU A 298 12.70 -20.20 -12.90
CA LEU A 298 13.52 -19.38 -12.00
C LEU A 298 13.55 -19.92 -10.56
N TYR A 299 12.47 -20.55 -10.13
CA TYR A 299 12.23 -20.92 -8.72
C TYR A 299 12.06 -22.45 -8.51
N SER A 300 12.25 -23.27 -9.58
CA SER A 300 12.41 -24.73 -9.48
C SER A 300 13.86 -25.05 -9.14
#